data_cf7d8e1b668c25bf7650068a0197a809
#
_entry.id   cf7d8e1b668c25bf7650068a0197a809
#
_cell.length_a   1.000
_cell.length_b   1.000
_cell.length_c   1.000
_cell.angle_alpha   90.00
_cell.angle_beta   90.00
_cell.angle_gamma   90.00
#
_symmetry.space_group_name_H-M   'P 1'
#
loop_
_entity.id
_entity.type
_entity.pdbx_description
1 polymer ?
#
loop_
_entity_poly.entity_id
_entity_poly.type
_entity_poly.pdbx_seq_one_letter_code
_entity_poly.pdbx_strand_id
1 'polypeptide(L)'
;MYANLYTLLTRPDRAWTAIRQDEERNSASYLPYLLLFSLLPAVCLFIGTRWVGWSLVEEERIRLETTSALQLSVLLYLATLIGVFIMGYFLRYMSRTFEARPTFNQCIGFIAYACTPFFIAGIAALYPTRWLAISVLLLACAHAAYLIYVGLPRFMRIDNQQGFLYASSMIGVGLLVIVTILVSMILFWSYTLEPDYQRT
;
A
#
# COMPACT_ATOMS: atom_id res chain seq x y z
N MET A 1 -1.81 -15.89 -11.30
CA MET A 1 -1.62 -14.94 -10.18
C MET A 1 -0.22 -14.31 -10.17
N TYR A 2 0.87 -15.07 -9.99
CA TYR A 2 2.24 -14.48 -9.90
C TYR A 2 2.80 -13.95 -11.24
N ALA A 3 2.40 -14.50 -12.37
CA ALA A 3 2.80 -14.01 -13.70
C ALA A 3 2.37 -12.55 -13.97
N ASN A 4 1.30 -12.11 -13.33
CA ASN A 4 0.79 -10.74 -13.50
C ASN A 4 1.60 -9.68 -12.75
N LEU A 5 2.35 -10.04 -11.72
CA LEU A 5 3.08 -9.09 -10.86
C LEU A 5 4.27 -8.46 -11.58
N TYR A 6 5.10 -9.29 -12.23
CA TYR A 6 6.20 -8.79 -13.06
C TYR A 6 5.68 -7.96 -14.24
N THR A 7 4.58 -8.43 -14.86
CA THR A 7 3.94 -7.72 -15.98
C THR A 7 3.32 -6.40 -15.50
N LEU A 8 2.77 -6.35 -14.29
CA LEU A 8 2.19 -5.14 -13.70
C LEU A 8 3.25 -4.04 -13.52
N LEU A 9 4.44 -4.41 -13.06
CA LEU A 9 5.53 -3.47 -12.82
C LEU A 9 6.22 -3.01 -14.11
N THR A 10 6.32 -3.88 -15.14
CA THR A 10 7.08 -3.60 -16.36
C THR A 10 6.21 -3.21 -17.54
N ARG A 11 5.01 -3.77 -17.67
CA ARG A 11 4.06 -3.56 -18.77
C ARG A 11 2.62 -3.47 -18.25
N PRO A 12 2.29 -2.41 -17.48
CA PRO A 12 1.01 -2.30 -16.78
C PRO A 12 -0.18 -2.34 -17.74
N ASP A 13 0.01 -1.87 -18.97
CA ASP A 13 -1.02 -1.86 -20.01
C ASP A 13 -1.69 -3.22 -20.24
N ARG A 14 -0.87 -4.27 -20.32
CA ARG A 14 -1.34 -5.64 -20.56
C ARG A 14 -1.82 -6.29 -19.26
N ALA A 15 -1.15 -5.97 -18.16
CA ALA A 15 -1.47 -6.52 -16.86
C ALA A 15 -2.87 -6.14 -16.40
N TRP A 16 -3.25 -4.87 -16.54
CA TRP A 16 -4.57 -4.40 -16.12
C TRP A 16 -5.73 -5.06 -16.87
N THR A 17 -5.56 -5.36 -18.15
CA THR A 17 -6.57 -6.09 -18.92
C THR A 17 -6.73 -7.52 -18.42
N ALA A 18 -5.61 -8.20 -18.14
CA ALA A 18 -5.63 -9.58 -17.62
C ALA A 18 -6.22 -9.63 -16.20
N ILE A 19 -5.82 -8.70 -15.31
CA ILE A 19 -6.35 -8.60 -13.95
C ILE A 19 -7.87 -8.36 -13.99
N ARG A 20 -8.35 -7.48 -14.87
CA ARG A 20 -9.77 -7.23 -15.02
C ARG A 20 -10.55 -8.49 -15.43
N GLN A 21 -10.00 -9.28 -16.36
CA GLN A 21 -10.61 -10.55 -16.79
C GLN A 21 -10.63 -11.59 -15.65
N ASP A 22 -9.57 -11.66 -14.86
CA ASP A 22 -9.50 -12.55 -13.70
C ASP A 22 -10.54 -12.17 -12.64
N GLU A 23 -10.71 -10.87 -12.35
CA GLU A 23 -11.72 -10.35 -11.40
C GLU A 23 -13.16 -10.53 -11.92
N GLU A 24 -13.38 -10.57 -13.24
CA GLU A 24 -14.69 -10.89 -13.81
C GLU A 24 -15.04 -12.37 -13.65
N ARG A 25 -14.03 -13.26 -13.67
CA ARG A 25 -14.23 -14.70 -13.48
C ARG A 25 -14.39 -15.08 -12.00
N ASN A 26 -13.62 -14.43 -11.14
CA ASN A 26 -13.62 -14.67 -9.69
C ASN A 26 -13.56 -13.35 -8.93
N SER A 27 -14.68 -12.91 -8.42
CA SER A 27 -14.85 -11.60 -7.79
C SER A 27 -14.04 -11.39 -6.48
N ALA A 28 -13.35 -12.41 -5.99
CA ALA A 28 -12.50 -12.35 -4.79
C ALA A 28 -11.06 -12.78 -5.05
N SER A 29 -10.61 -12.79 -6.31
CA SER A 29 -9.28 -13.27 -6.69
C SER A 29 -8.14 -12.43 -6.11
N TYR A 30 -8.41 -11.17 -5.76
CA TYR A 30 -7.46 -10.25 -5.14
C TYR A 30 -7.17 -10.56 -3.66
N LEU A 31 -8.08 -11.23 -2.95
CA LEU A 31 -8.02 -11.39 -1.49
C LEU A 31 -6.75 -12.12 -1.02
N PRO A 32 -6.39 -13.30 -1.56
CA PRO A 32 -5.15 -13.97 -1.20
C PRO A 32 -3.91 -13.12 -1.51
N TYR A 33 -3.96 -12.39 -2.62
CA TYR A 33 -2.90 -11.46 -2.99
C TYR A 33 -2.74 -10.35 -1.96
N LEU A 34 -3.83 -9.65 -1.62
CA LEU A 34 -3.83 -8.57 -0.66
C LEU A 34 -3.32 -9.01 0.71
N LEU A 35 -3.85 -10.12 1.24
CA LEU A 35 -3.47 -10.62 2.56
C LEU A 35 -2.00 -11.04 2.62
N LEU A 36 -1.49 -11.71 1.58
CA LEU A 36 -0.10 -12.18 1.55
C LEU A 36 0.88 -11.02 1.35
N PHE A 37 0.61 -10.12 0.40
CA PHE A 37 1.54 -9.04 0.09
C PHE A 37 1.55 -7.92 1.12
N SER A 38 0.43 -7.64 1.79
CA SER A 38 0.40 -6.69 2.91
C SER A 38 1.14 -7.20 4.14
N LEU A 39 1.36 -8.51 4.25
CA LEU A 39 2.18 -9.08 5.32
C LEU A 39 3.68 -8.76 5.16
N LEU A 40 4.14 -8.57 3.91
CA LEU A 40 5.54 -8.30 3.61
C LEU A 40 6.10 -7.06 4.35
N PRO A 41 5.49 -5.87 4.24
CA PRO A 41 5.97 -4.70 4.99
C PRO A 41 5.90 -4.88 6.51
N ALA A 42 4.88 -5.58 7.02
CA ALA A 42 4.74 -5.83 8.45
C ALA A 42 5.85 -6.73 8.99
N VAL A 43 6.16 -7.81 8.30
CA VAL A 43 7.26 -8.73 8.66
C VAL A 43 8.62 -8.02 8.57
N CYS A 44 8.85 -7.26 7.49
CA CYS A 44 10.09 -6.49 7.33
C CYS A 44 10.25 -5.44 8.43
N LEU A 45 9.17 -4.76 8.82
CA LEU A 45 9.18 -3.81 9.92
C LEU A 45 9.51 -4.48 11.25
N PHE A 46 8.89 -5.63 11.54
CA PHE A 46 9.20 -6.41 12.75
C PHE A 46 10.68 -6.78 12.82
N ILE A 47 11.22 -7.33 11.73
CA ILE A 47 12.63 -7.72 11.65
C ILE A 47 13.54 -6.50 11.82
N GLY A 48 13.26 -5.42 11.10
CA GLY A 48 14.06 -4.20 11.13
C GLY A 48 14.09 -3.55 12.51
N THR A 49 12.94 -3.45 13.18
CA THR A 49 12.84 -2.79 14.48
C THR A 49 13.35 -3.65 15.62
N ARG A 50 13.22 -4.98 15.56
CA ARG A 50 13.63 -5.88 16.63
C ARG A 50 15.13 -6.22 16.56
N TRP A 51 15.67 -6.52 15.39
CA TRP A 51 17.04 -7.04 15.25
C TRP A 51 18.02 -6.00 14.73
N VAL A 52 17.64 -5.17 13.76
CA VAL A 52 18.55 -4.17 13.19
C VAL A 52 18.60 -2.92 14.06
N GLY A 53 17.46 -2.42 14.49
CA GLY A 53 17.32 -1.18 15.25
C GLY A 53 17.56 0.06 14.38
N TRP A 54 17.18 1.23 14.88
CA TRP A 54 17.47 2.52 14.24
C TRP A 54 18.38 3.37 15.12
N SER A 55 19.17 4.23 14.50
CA SER A 55 19.97 5.23 15.18
C SER A 55 19.42 6.62 14.92
N LEU A 56 19.24 7.40 15.97
CA LEU A 56 18.91 8.82 15.90
C LEU A 56 20.19 9.67 15.79
N VAL A 57 21.25 9.22 16.41
CA VAL A 57 22.60 9.80 16.41
C VAL A 57 23.55 8.60 16.20
N GLU A 58 24.56 8.74 15.37
CA GLU A 58 25.36 7.64 14.80
C GLU A 58 25.97 6.61 15.78
N GLU A 59 25.94 6.85 17.07
CA GLU A 59 26.63 6.04 18.08
C GLU A 59 25.75 5.03 18.84
N GLU A 60 24.42 5.23 18.96
CA GLU A 60 23.55 4.30 19.69
C GLU A 60 22.43 3.75 18.83
N ARG A 61 22.37 2.43 18.67
CA ARG A 61 21.22 1.77 18.03
C ARG A 61 20.15 1.45 19.07
N ILE A 62 18.97 1.98 18.86
CA ILE A 62 17.80 1.71 19.68
C ILE A 62 17.03 0.57 19.02
N ARG A 63 16.71 -0.47 19.79
CA ARG A 63 15.87 -1.59 19.36
C ARG A 63 14.57 -1.59 20.16
N LEU A 64 13.51 -2.05 19.52
CA LEU A 64 12.24 -2.28 20.23
C LEU A 64 12.26 -3.62 20.95
N GLU A 65 11.55 -3.67 22.07
CA GLU A 65 11.20 -4.93 22.69
C GLU A 65 10.29 -5.75 21.75
N THR A 66 10.31 -7.07 21.89
CA THR A 66 9.58 -7.99 21.00
C THR A 66 8.08 -7.70 20.96
N THR A 67 7.48 -7.40 22.12
CA THR A 67 6.08 -7.03 22.25
C THR A 67 5.74 -5.74 21.49
N SER A 68 6.52 -4.69 21.69
CA SER A 68 6.34 -3.40 21.02
C SER A 68 6.56 -3.51 19.50
N ALA A 69 7.59 -4.25 19.08
CA ALA A 69 7.84 -4.51 17.65
C ALA A 69 6.69 -5.27 16.99
N LEU A 70 6.12 -6.28 17.68
CA LEU A 70 4.97 -7.03 17.19
C LEU A 70 3.72 -6.17 17.08
N GLN A 71 3.43 -5.36 18.10
CA GLN A 71 2.28 -4.44 18.11
C GLN A 71 2.34 -3.45 16.96
N LEU A 72 3.52 -2.86 16.71
CA LEU A 72 3.73 -1.93 15.59
C LEU A 72 3.51 -2.61 14.24
N SER A 73 3.99 -3.84 14.09
CA SER A 73 3.87 -4.61 12.83
C SER A 73 2.43 -5.02 12.56
N VAL A 74 1.70 -5.46 13.60
CA VAL A 74 0.27 -5.77 13.49
C VAL A 74 -0.53 -4.52 13.16
N LEU A 75 -0.22 -3.39 13.80
CA LEU A 75 -0.86 -2.10 13.51
C LEU A 75 -0.66 -1.71 12.05
N LEU A 76 0.58 -1.81 11.52
CA LEU A 76 0.86 -1.53 10.11
C LEU A 76 0.08 -2.45 9.17
N TYR A 77 0.03 -3.74 9.48
CA TYR A 77 -0.71 -4.71 8.67
C TYR A 77 -2.20 -4.35 8.59
N LEU A 78 -2.83 -4.11 9.74
CA LEU A 78 -4.25 -3.74 9.81
C LEU A 78 -4.50 -2.39 9.12
N ALA A 79 -3.66 -1.38 9.37
CA ALA A 79 -3.76 -0.07 8.74
C ALA A 79 -3.66 -0.15 7.20
N THR A 80 -2.78 -1.01 6.69
CA THR A 80 -2.64 -1.25 5.25
C THR A 80 -3.90 -1.87 4.66
N LEU A 81 -4.45 -2.90 5.31
CA LEU A 81 -5.71 -3.52 4.87
C LEU A 81 -6.86 -2.50 4.87
N ILE A 82 -7.03 -1.78 5.98
CA ILE A 82 -8.07 -0.75 6.14
C ILE A 82 -7.89 0.32 5.04
N GLY A 83 -6.68 0.78 4.79
CA GLY A 83 -6.37 1.76 3.74
C GLY A 83 -6.79 1.30 2.35
N VAL A 84 -6.51 0.04 1.99
CA VAL A 84 -6.94 -0.53 0.70
C VAL A 84 -8.46 -0.61 0.60
N PHE A 85 -9.15 -0.99 1.67
CA PHE A 85 -10.62 -1.04 1.69
C PHE A 85 -11.24 0.36 1.58
N ILE A 86 -10.71 1.35 2.31
CA ILE A 86 -11.16 2.76 2.23
C ILE A 86 -10.98 3.28 0.80
N MET A 87 -9.81 3.06 0.20
CA MET A 87 -9.53 3.47 -1.18
C MET A 87 -10.44 2.77 -2.20
N GLY A 88 -10.69 1.47 -2.02
CA GLY A 88 -11.63 0.71 -2.85
C GLY A 88 -13.07 1.23 -2.75
N TYR A 89 -13.50 1.58 -1.53
CA TYR A 89 -14.80 2.22 -1.30
C TYR A 89 -14.89 3.58 -2.00
N PHE A 90 -13.86 4.41 -1.88
CA PHE A 90 -13.81 5.72 -2.51
C PHE A 90 -13.81 5.62 -4.04
N LEU A 91 -13.04 4.68 -4.59
CA LEU A 91 -13.05 4.35 -6.01
C LEU A 91 -14.47 3.96 -6.48
N ARG A 92 -15.16 3.13 -5.72
CA ARG A 92 -16.55 2.75 -6.02
C ARG A 92 -17.52 3.93 -5.92
N TYR A 93 -17.33 4.78 -4.91
CA TYR A 93 -18.17 5.97 -4.74
C TYR A 93 -18.04 6.93 -5.92
N MET A 94 -16.82 7.23 -6.32
CA MET A 94 -16.52 8.13 -7.44
C MET A 94 -16.89 7.54 -8.80
N SER A 95 -16.97 6.23 -8.94
CA SER A 95 -17.27 5.57 -10.23
C SER A 95 -18.57 6.06 -10.87
N ARG A 96 -19.53 6.49 -10.07
CA ARG A 96 -20.80 7.04 -10.55
C ARG A 96 -20.64 8.36 -11.30
N THR A 97 -19.72 9.22 -10.84
CA THR A 97 -19.41 10.52 -11.47
C THR A 97 -18.72 10.35 -12.83
N PHE A 98 -17.97 9.27 -13.00
CA PHE A 98 -17.21 8.97 -14.21
C PHE A 98 -17.88 7.91 -15.10
N GLU A 99 -19.18 7.66 -14.89
CA GLU A 99 -20.01 6.71 -15.66
C GLU A 99 -19.47 5.27 -15.68
N ALA A 100 -18.51 4.96 -14.82
CA ALA A 100 -17.99 3.61 -14.65
C ALA A 100 -18.91 2.78 -13.74
N ARG A 101 -19.06 1.49 -14.04
CA ARG A 101 -19.90 0.56 -13.27
C ARG A 101 -19.13 -0.67 -12.76
N PRO A 102 -17.99 -0.49 -12.06
CA PRO A 102 -17.28 -1.61 -11.47
C PRO A 102 -18.10 -2.19 -10.30
N THR A 103 -17.88 -3.46 -9.97
CA THR A 103 -18.33 -4.02 -8.69
C THR A 103 -17.46 -3.53 -7.54
N PHE A 104 -17.92 -3.66 -6.29
CA PHE A 104 -17.14 -3.28 -5.13
C PHE A 104 -15.82 -4.08 -5.04
N ASN A 105 -15.89 -5.39 -5.28
CA ASN A 105 -14.72 -6.26 -5.26
C ASN A 105 -13.70 -5.88 -6.34
N GLN A 106 -14.15 -5.51 -7.53
CA GLN A 106 -13.28 -5.01 -8.59
C GLN A 106 -12.56 -3.72 -8.19
N CYS A 107 -13.23 -2.83 -7.46
CA CYS A 107 -12.60 -1.62 -6.94
C CYS A 107 -11.50 -1.93 -5.92
N ILE A 108 -11.77 -2.83 -4.98
CA ILE A 108 -10.75 -3.26 -4.00
C ILE A 108 -9.61 -3.98 -4.69
N GLY A 109 -9.91 -4.88 -5.63
CA GLY A 109 -8.89 -5.58 -6.42
C GLY A 109 -7.97 -4.61 -7.18
N PHE A 110 -8.55 -3.61 -7.84
CA PHE A 110 -7.75 -2.57 -8.52
C PHE A 110 -6.79 -1.87 -7.57
N ILE A 111 -7.28 -1.42 -6.40
CA ILE A 111 -6.44 -0.74 -5.40
C ILE A 111 -5.40 -1.70 -4.81
N ALA A 112 -5.75 -2.95 -4.51
CA ALA A 112 -4.82 -3.94 -3.98
C ALA A 112 -3.61 -4.15 -4.92
N TYR A 113 -3.85 -4.25 -6.22
CA TYR A 113 -2.77 -4.34 -7.22
C TYR A 113 -2.03 -3.02 -7.42
N ALA A 114 -2.72 -1.87 -7.39
CA ALA A 114 -2.08 -0.56 -7.48
C ALA A 114 -1.17 -0.25 -6.28
N CYS A 115 -1.44 -0.85 -5.12
CA CYS A 115 -0.60 -0.74 -3.92
C CYS A 115 0.65 -1.65 -3.94
N THR A 116 0.87 -2.46 -4.98
CA THR A 116 2.06 -3.33 -5.12
C THR A 116 3.38 -2.62 -4.83
N PRO A 117 3.64 -1.39 -5.33
CA PRO A 117 4.87 -0.66 -5.04
C PRO A 117 5.08 -0.42 -3.55
N PHE A 118 4.01 -0.16 -2.78
CA PHE A 118 4.09 0.05 -1.34
C PHE A 118 4.43 -1.24 -0.59
N PHE A 119 3.89 -2.38 -1.03
CA PHE A 119 4.24 -3.67 -0.43
C PHE A 119 5.72 -4.00 -0.64
N ILE A 120 6.24 -3.75 -1.84
CA ILE A 120 7.67 -3.95 -2.16
C ILE A 120 8.52 -2.93 -1.40
N ALA A 121 8.10 -1.68 -1.32
CA ALA A 121 8.77 -0.63 -0.56
C ALA A 121 8.94 -0.99 0.92
N GLY A 122 8.05 -1.82 1.46
CA GLY A 122 8.13 -2.34 2.82
C GLY A 122 9.43 -3.11 3.12
N ILE A 123 10.12 -3.63 2.11
CA ILE A 123 11.43 -4.28 2.27
C ILE A 123 12.48 -3.30 2.84
N ALA A 124 12.34 -2.00 2.55
CA ALA A 124 13.24 -0.98 3.11
C ALA A 124 13.14 -0.88 4.64
N ALA A 125 12.06 -1.35 5.25
CA ALA A 125 11.90 -1.41 6.70
C ALA A 125 12.86 -2.41 7.38
N LEU A 126 13.50 -3.32 6.64
CA LEU A 126 14.59 -4.15 7.14
C LEU A 126 15.80 -3.32 7.57
N TYR A 127 16.01 -2.18 6.95
CA TYR A 127 17.11 -1.28 7.29
C TYR A 127 16.56 0.11 7.60
N PRO A 128 16.08 0.36 8.83
CA PRO A 128 15.30 1.54 9.18
C PRO A 128 16.17 2.81 9.28
N THR A 129 16.62 3.31 8.13
CA THR A 129 17.27 4.62 7.99
C THR A 129 16.27 5.62 7.41
N ARG A 130 16.24 6.84 7.96
CA ARG A 130 15.27 7.86 7.55
C ARG A 130 15.33 8.19 6.06
N TRP A 131 16.53 8.39 5.53
CA TRP A 131 16.73 8.75 4.13
C TRP A 131 16.30 7.63 3.17
N LEU A 132 16.61 6.38 3.49
CA LEU A 132 16.17 5.23 2.72
C LEU A 132 14.65 5.12 2.72
N ALA A 133 14.03 5.22 3.89
CA ALA A 133 12.57 5.12 4.01
C ALA A 133 11.84 6.20 3.20
N ILE A 134 12.30 7.47 3.29
CA ILE A 134 11.70 8.59 2.53
C ILE A 134 11.88 8.37 1.03
N SER A 135 13.10 8.03 0.57
CA SER A 135 13.38 7.84 -0.85
C SER A 135 12.58 6.70 -1.45
N VAL A 136 12.51 5.57 -0.78
CA VAL A 136 11.75 4.39 -1.24
C VAL A 136 10.25 4.66 -1.21
N LEU A 137 9.74 5.37 -0.19
CA LEU A 137 8.33 5.77 -0.14
C LEU A 137 7.96 6.71 -1.29
N LEU A 138 8.78 7.70 -1.61
CA LEU A 138 8.55 8.61 -2.74
C LEU A 138 8.53 7.86 -4.07
N LEU A 139 9.46 6.92 -4.28
CA LEU A 139 9.48 6.08 -5.47
C LEU A 139 8.23 5.20 -5.55
N ALA A 140 7.80 4.63 -4.43
CA ALA A 140 6.57 3.83 -4.37
C ALA A 140 5.33 4.68 -4.70
N CYS A 141 5.24 5.90 -4.17
CA CYS A 141 4.16 6.85 -4.49
C CYS A 141 4.13 7.18 -5.98
N ALA A 142 5.29 7.53 -6.56
CA ALA A 142 5.39 7.86 -7.98
C ALA A 142 4.99 6.66 -8.86
N HIS A 143 5.46 5.45 -8.53
CA HIS A 143 5.13 4.26 -9.30
C HIS A 143 3.65 3.85 -9.13
N ALA A 144 3.08 3.93 -7.91
CA ALA A 144 1.66 3.68 -7.68
C ALA A 144 0.78 4.68 -8.45
N ALA A 145 1.14 5.97 -8.46
CA ALA A 145 0.46 6.97 -9.26
C ALA A 145 0.49 6.60 -10.76
N TYR A 146 1.64 6.21 -11.29
CA TYR A 146 1.77 5.72 -12.66
C TYR A 146 0.85 4.53 -12.95
N LEU A 147 0.81 3.54 -12.05
CA LEU A 147 -0.06 2.37 -12.19
C LEU A 147 -1.54 2.76 -12.21
N ILE A 148 -1.94 3.74 -11.39
CA ILE A 148 -3.32 4.25 -11.34
C ILE A 148 -3.66 4.98 -12.64
N TYR A 149 -2.80 5.87 -13.14
CA TYR A 149 -3.05 6.61 -14.39
C TYR A 149 -3.17 5.68 -15.60
N VAL A 150 -2.32 4.69 -15.69
CA VAL A 150 -2.34 3.72 -16.80
C VAL A 150 -3.49 2.72 -16.66
N GLY A 151 -3.75 2.31 -15.43
CA GLY A 151 -4.69 1.22 -15.15
C GLY A 151 -6.14 1.64 -15.15
N LEU A 152 -6.45 2.81 -14.62
CA LEU A 152 -7.82 3.21 -14.34
C LEU A 152 -8.70 3.29 -15.60
N PRO A 153 -8.30 3.95 -16.69
CA PRO A 153 -9.12 4.00 -17.90
C PRO A 153 -9.36 2.61 -18.50
N ARG A 154 -8.35 1.73 -18.47
CA ARG A 154 -8.44 0.36 -19.01
C ARG A 154 -9.27 -0.56 -18.13
N PHE A 155 -9.02 -0.50 -16.81
CA PHE A 155 -9.72 -1.34 -15.86
C PHE A 155 -11.20 -0.96 -15.74
N MET A 156 -11.51 0.33 -15.75
CA MET A 156 -12.88 0.85 -15.66
C MET A 156 -13.59 0.93 -17.02
N ARG A 157 -12.87 0.75 -18.15
CA ARG A 157 -13.40 0.83 -19.52
C ARG A 157 -14.06 2.18 -19.81
N ILE A 158 -13.39 3.26 -19.42
CA ILE A 158 -13.80 4.65 -19.65
C ILE A 158 -12.82 5.35 -20.59
N ASP A 159 -13.25 6.49 -21.14
CA ASP A 159 -12.40 7.30 -22.00
C ASP A 159 -11.14 7.81 -21.27
N ASN A 160 -10.05 8.02 -22.00
CA ASN A 160 -8.77 8.44 -21.44
C ASN A 160 -8.86 9.78 -20.70
N GLN A 161 -9.68 10.73 -21.18
CA GLN A 161 -9.84 12.03 -20.54
C GLN A 161 -10.54 11.89 -19.19
N GLN A 162 -11.63 11.13 -19.13
CA GLN A 162 -12.32 10.81 -17.88
C GLN A 162 -11.42 10.00 -16.94
N GLY A 163 -10.67 9.04 -17.49
CA GLY A 163 -9.71 8.24 -16.75
C GLY A 163 -8.62 9.07 -16.09
N PHE A 164 -8.11 10.10 -16.76
CA PHE A 164 -7.13 11.03 -16.20
C PHE A 164 -7.69 11.81 -15.01
N LEU A 165 -8.87 12.40 -15.13
CA LEU A 165 -9.51 13.15 -14.04
C LEU A 165 -9.80 12.25 -12.84
N TYR A 166 -10.31 11.05 -13.11
CA TYR A 166 -10.60 10.06 -12.06
C TYR A 166 -9.33 9.61 -11.35
N ALA A 167 -8.25 9.31 -12.09
CA ALA A 167 -6.96 8.93 -11.52
C ALA A 167 -6.37 10.06 -10.65
N SER A 168 -6.44 11.31 -11.12
CA SER A 168 -5.97 12.47 -10.34
C SER A 168 -6.71 12.62 -9.02
N SER A 169 -8.03 12.46 -9.04
CA SER A 169 -8.86 12.48 -7.83
C SER A 169 -8.49 11.35 -6.87
N MET A 170 -8.27 10.13 -7.40
CA MET A 170 -7.88 8.96 -6.60
C MET A 170 -6.50 9.12 -5.99
N ILE A 171 -5.54 9.72 -6.69
CA ILE A 171 -4.20 10.00 -6.16
C ILE A 171 -4.28 11.02 -5.02
N GLY A 172 -5.07 12.08 -5.17
CA GLY A 172 -5.30 13.05 -4.10
C GLY A 172 -5.85 12.40 -2.82
N VAL A 173 -6.89 11.56 -2.96
CA VAL A 173 -7.43 10.78 -1.84
C VAL A 173 -6.40 9.79 -1.29
N GLY A 174 -5.64 9.13 -2.15
CA GLY A 174 -4.60 8.19 -1.75
C GLY A 174 -3.52 8.84 -0.90
N LEU A 175 -3.07 10.03 -1.25
CA LEU A 175 -2.12 10.79 -0.44
C LEU A 175 -2.71 11.16 0.93
N LEU A 176 -3.98 11.57 0.97
CA LEU A 176 -4.68 11.85 2.23
C LEU A 176 -4.76 10.59 3.11
N VAL A 177 -5.10 9.45 2.54
CA VAL A 177 -5.18 8.16 3.26
C VAL A 177 -3.79 7.78 3.81
N ILE A 178 -2.72 7.89 3.01
CA ILE A 178 -1.35 7.59 3.45
C ILE A 178 -0.96 8.48 4.63
N VAL A 179 -1.15 9.79 4.51
CA VAL A 179 -0.84 10.76 5.59
C VAL A 179 -1.66 10.44 6.83
N THR A 180 -2.94 10.15 6.68
CA THR A 180 -3.81 9.80 7.82
C THR A 180 -3.33 8.51 8.51
N ILE A 181 -2.94 7.48 7.77
CA ILE A 181 -2.39 6.24 8.33
C ILE A 181 -1.09 6.54 9.09
N LEU A 182 -0.15 7.28 8.49
CA LEU A 182 1.13 7.60 9.13
C LEU A 182 0.93 8.40 10.42
N VAL A 183 0.09 9.43 10.40
CA VAL A 183 -0.21 10.23 11.60
C VAL A 183 -0.92 9.38 12.65
N SER A 184 -1.91 8.58 12.25
CA SER A 184 -2.60 7.68 13.19
C SER A 184 -1.67 6.66 13.83
N MET A 185 -0.73 6.11 13.06
CA MET A 185 0.29 5.18 13.60
C MET A 185 1.20 5.87 14.63
N ILE A 186 1.66 7.10 14.34
CA ILE A 186 2.50 7.87 15.26
C ILE A 186 1.74 8.20 16.55
N LEU A 187 0.49 8.67 16.43
CA LEU A 187 -0.34 9.00 17.58
C LEU A 187 -0.64 7.77 18.44
N PHE A 188 -1.05 6.67 17.80
CA PHE A 188 -1.36 5.42 18.50
C PHE A 188 -0.13 4.85 19.20
N TRP A 189 1.04 4.93 18.53
CA TRP A 189 2.33 4.56 19.09
C TRP A 189 2.68 5.39 20.33
N SER A 190 2.57 6.72 20.23
CA SER A 190 3.00 7.64 21.30
C SER A 190 2.08 7.65 22.52
N TYR A 191 0.77 7.47 22.33
CA TYR A 191 -0.22 7.67 23.39
C TYR A 191 -0.83 6.38 23.93
N THR A 192 -0.76 5.29 23.19
CA THR A 192 -1.51 4.05 23.55
C THR A 192 -0.60 2.87 23.83
N LEU A 193 0.49 2.73 23.10
CA LEU A 193 1.35 1.55 23.20
C LEU A 193 2.51 1.70 24.17
N GLU A 194 2.91 2.95 24.55
CA GLU A 194 4.02 3.26 25.46
C GLU A 194 5.22 2.32 25.22
N PRO A 195 5.93 2.47 24.10
CA PRO A 195 6.88 1.46 23.63
C PRO A 195 8.09 1.30 24.54
N ASP A 196 8.45 0.08 24.84
CA ASP A 196 9.66 -0.25 25.57
C ASP A 196 10.86 -0.37 24.63
N TYR A 197 11.96 0.30 25.01
CA TYR A 197 13.19 0.38 24.24
C TYR A 197 14.32 -0.36 24.93
N GLN A 198 15.06 -1.17 24.18
CA GLN A 198 16.32 -1.76 24.61
C GLN A 198 17.48 -0.93 24.05
N ARG A 199 18.27 -0.33 24.95
CA ARG A 199 19.57 0.29 24.59
C ARG A 199 20.64 -0.81 24.56
N THR A 200 21.34 -0.92 23.46
CA THR A 200 22.49 -1.83 23.31
C THR A 200 23.77 -1.03 23.19
#